data_e8027548d6386272d3252db458a107fe
#
_entry.id   e8027548d6386272d3252db458a107fe
#
_cell.length_a   1.000
_cell.length_b   1.000
_cell.length_c   1.000
_cell.angle_alpha   90.00
_cell.angle_beta   90.00
_cell.angle_gamma   90.00
#
_symmetry.space_group_name_H-M   'P 1'
#
loop_
_entity.id
_entity.type
_entity.pdbx_description
1 polymer ?
#
loop_
_entity_poly.entity_id
_entity_poly.type
_entity_poly.pdbx_seq_one_letter_code
_entity_poly.pdbx_strand_id
1 'polypeptide(L)'
;MERIHVRHRPTARVLMVNPANEVLMFKTHFDPEVELPPRWLTPGGGIDEGETELETAVRELYEETGMVIDPEVLGEPILVASGTWLWGDGIHSHTYTDTIYKLQIETFHPDTSGFTKDELRDVLEIRWWKIDDLLASGELVAPHELSSWLEANLLD
;
A
#
# COMPACT_ATOMS: atom_id res chain seq x y z
N MET A 1 17.00 18.17 21.96
CA MET A 1 17.02 17.71 20.57
C MET A 1 15.62 17.79 19.98
N GLU A 2 15.47 18.52 18.92
CA GLU A 2 14.17 18.65 18.25
C GLU A 2 13.79 17.38 17.53
N ARG A 3 12.52 17.00 17.68
CA ARG A 3 11.97 15.88 16.92
C ARG A 3 11.47 16.40 15.57
N ILE A 4 11.73 15.66 14.51
CA ILE A 4 11.27 15.98 13.17
C ILE A 4 10.01 15.16 12.90
N HIS A 5 8.90 15.86 12.69
CA HIS A 5 7.63 15.22 12.37
C HIS A 5 7.33 15.39 10.88
N VAL A 6 7.12 14.27 10.21
CA VAL A 6 6.76 14.24 8.80
C VAL A 6 5.27 13.89 8.70
N ARG A 7 4.50 14.75 8.05
CA ARG A 7 3.10 14.46 7.80
C ARG A 7 2.97 13.94 6.37
N HIS A 8 2.61 12.66 6.23
CA HIS A 8 2.31 12.09 4.92
C HIS A 8 0.89 12.45 4.50
N ARG A 9 0.71 12.68 3.20
CA ARG A 9 -0.62 12.87 2.65
C ARG A 9 -1.45 11.62 2.90
N PRO A 10 -2.77 11.77 3.12
CA PRO A 10 -3.65 10.60 3.12
C PRO A 10 -3.51 9.84 1.81
N THR A 11 -3.60 8.53 1.86
CA THR A 11 -3.51 7.67 0.69
C THR A 11 -4.79 6.87 0.50
N ALA A 12 -5.04 6.45 -0.74
CA ALA A 12 -6.06 5.46 -1.05
C ALA A 12 -5.39 4.31 -1.80
N ARG A 13 -5.71 3.08 -1.41
CA ARG A 13 -5.03 1.88 -1.87
C ARG A 13 -6.00 0.77 -2.19
N VAL A 14 -5.54 -0.19 -2.97
CA VAL A 14 -6.36 -1.34 -3.36
C VAL A 14 -5.66 -2.64 -2.98
N LEU A 15 -6.29 -3.44 -2.14
CA LEU A 15 -5.83 -4.79 -1.83
C LEU A 15 -6.41 -5.73 -2.89
N MET A 16 -5.57 -6.20 -3.79
CA MET A 16 -5.97 -7.09 -4.88
C MET A 16 -5.76 -8.53 -4.44
N VAL A 17 -6.82 -9.32 -4.46
CA VAL A 17 -6.80 -10.71 -4.00
C VAL A 17 -7.20 -11.62 -5.16
N ASN A 18 -6.39 -12.62 -5.47
CA ASN A 18 -6.69 -13.59 -6.53
C ASN A 18 -7.39 -14.85 -5.96
N PRO A 19 -7.87 -15.76 -6.82
CA PRO A 19 -8.54 -16.97 -6.36
C PRO A 19 -7.66 -17.93 -5.54
N ALA A 20 -6.33 -17.81 -5.66
CA ALA A 20 -5.38 -18.60 -4.87
C ALA A 20 -5.10 -17.98 -3.50
N ASN A 21 -5.84 -16.94 -3.12
CA ASN A 21 -5.68 -16.22 -1.86
C ASN A 21 -4.30 -15.57 -1.74
N GLU A 22 -3.81 -15.05 -2.85
CA GLU A 22 -2.59 -14.25 -2.90
C GLU A 22 -2.94 -12.78 -3.05
N VAL A 23 -2.08 -11.91 -2.53
CA VAL A 23 -2.26 -10.46 -2.59
C VAL A 23 -1.11 -9.81 -3.35
N LEU A 24 -1.42 -8.82 -4.16
CA LEU A 24 -0.41 -8.08 -4.92
C LEU A 24 0.22 -7.00 -4.03
N MET A 25 1.53 -7.08 -3.87
CA MET A 25 2.26 -6.17 -3.00
C MET A 25 3.49 -5.61 -3.71
N PHE A 26 3.83 -4.37 -3.36
CA PHE A 26 4.97 -3.64 -3.88
C PHE A 26 5.96 -3.39 -2.74
N LYS A 27 7.16 -3.96 -2.86
CA LYS A 27 8.24 -3.72 -1.88
C LYS A 27 8.84 -2.35 -2.16
N THR A 28 8.70 -1.44 -1.22
CA THR A 28 8.98 -0.02 -1.46
C THR A 28 9.88 0.55 -0.37
N HIS A 29 10.87 1.35 -0.78
CA HIS A 29 11.61 2.22 0.14
C HIS A 29 10.69 3.33 0.62
N PHE A 30 10.64 3.52 1.93
CA PHE A 30 9.75 4.50 2.53
C PHE A 30 10.25 5.93 2.35
N ASP A 31 11.54 6.13 2.59
CA ASP A 31 12.20 7.42 2.41
C ASP A 31 13.66 7.16 2.02
N PRO A 32 14.09 7.56 0.80
CA PRO A 32 15.45 7.27 0.34
C PRO A 32 16.53 8.03 1.08
N GLU A 33 16.18 9.12 1.79
CA GLU A 33 17.14 9.91 2.57
C GLU A 33 17.39 9.33 3.95
N VAL A 34 16.57 8.39 4.40
CA VAL A 34 16.69 7.75 5.71
C VAL A 34 16.77 6.24 5.50
N GLU A 35 17.79 5.62 6.10
CA GLU A 35 17.95 4.17 6.02
C GLU A 35 16.89 3.46 6.86
N LEU A 36 15.74 3.25 6.28
CA LEU A 36 14.67 2.44 6.85
C LEU A 36 14.53 1.16 6.03
N PRO A 37 14.22 0.03 6.68
CA PRO A 37 13.94 -1.20 5.93
C PRO A 37 12.77 -0.98 4.96
N PRO A 38 12.84 -1.54 3.75
CA PRO A 38 11.71 -1.45 2.84
C PRO A 38 10.49 -2.17 3.41
N ARG A 39 9.31 -1.75 2.95
CA ARG A 39 8.03 -2.32 3.37
C ARG A 39 7.23 -2.75 2.17
N TRP A 40 6.38 -3.73 2.38
CA TRP A 40 5.43 -4.16 1.37
C TRP A 40 4.16 -3.34 1.50
N LEU A 41 3.76 -2.71 0.38
CA LEU A 41 2.58 -1.86 0.28
C LEU A 41 1.63 -2.41 -0.76
N THR A 42 0.34 -2.17 -0.56
CA THR A 42 -0.65 -2.39 -1.62
C THR A 42 -0.52 -1.30 -2.68
N PRO A 43 -0.95 -1.55 -3.93
CA PRO A 43 -1.02 -0.48 -4.92
C PRO A 43 -1.85 0.70 -4.41
N GLY A 44 -1.39 1.89 -4.68
CA GLY A 44 -2.06 3.11 -4.23
C GLY A 44 -1.11 4.28 -4.08
N GLY A 45 -1.63 5.39 -3.65
CA GLY A 45 -0.83 6.60 -3.46
C GLY A 45 -1.60 7.74 -2.84
N GLY A 46 -0.97 8.90 -2.81
CA GLY A 46 -1.51 10.09 -2.17
C GLY A 46 -2.75 10.63 -2.85
N ILE A 47 -3.69 11.08 -2.04
CA ILE A 47 -4.92 11.72 -2.51
C ILE A 47 -4.58 13.13 -2.95
N ASP A 48 -4.87 13.46 -4.21
CA ASP A 48 -4.65 14.80 -4.73
C ASP A 48 -5.76 15.75 -4.28
N GLU A 49 -5.44 17.03 -4.27
CA GLU A 49 -6.44 18.05 -3.91
C GLU A 49 -7.66 17.94 -4.82
N GLY A 50 -8.84 17.87 -4.20
CA GLY A 50 -10.10 17.74 -4.92
C GLY A 50 -10.51 16.33 -5.28
N GLU A 51 -9.65 15.33 -5.04
CA GLU A 51 -9.99 13.92 -5.24
C GLU A 51 -10.66 13.31 -4.01
N THR A 52 -11.56 12.38 -4.23
CA THR A 52 -12.03 11.49 -3.18
C THR A 52 -11.08 10.30 -3.04
N GLU A 53 -11.18 9.56 -1.94
CA GLU A 53 -10.42 8.33 -1.73
C GLU A 53 -10.67 7.33 -2.87
N LEU A 54 -11.92 7.20 -3.28
CA LEU A 54 -12.29 6.27 -4.35
C LEU A 54 -11.67 6.68 -5.70
N GLU A 55 -11.73 7.96 -6.03
CA GLU A 55 -11.13 8.48 -7.26
C GLU A 55 -9.61 8.23 -7.27
N THR A 56 -8.96 8.47 -6.15
CA THR A 56 -7.52 8.22 -6.01
C THR A 56 -7.19 6.74 -6.19
N ALA A 57 -7.96 5.85 -5.55
CA ALA A 57 -7.72 4.41 -5.65
C ALA A 57 -7.81 3.95 -7.11
N VAL A 58 -8.80 4.41 -7.85
CA VAL A 58 -8.97 4.06 -9.28
C VAL A 58 -7.83 4.60 -10.13
N ARG A 59 -7.44 5.85 -9.92
CA ARG A 59 -6.36 6.50 -10.66
C ARG A 59 -5.01 5.82 -10.40
N GLU A 60 -4.70 5.59 -9.12
CA GLU A 60 -3.42 4.97 -8.74
C GLU A 60 -3.33 3.53 -9.23
N LEU A 61 -4.43 2.79 -9.20
CA LEU A 61 -4.45 1.43 -9.71
C LEU A 61 -4.09 1.40 -11.20
N TYR A 62 -4.63 2.33 -11.97
CA TYR A 62 -4.28 2.46 -13.39
C TYR A 62 -2.81 2.85 -13.59
N GLU A 63 -2.33 3.84 -12.84
CA GLU A 63 -0.95 4.32 -12.97
C GLU A 63 0.07 3.24 -12.60
N GLU A 64 -0.22 2.44 -11.59
CA GLU A 64 0.74 1.46 -11.07
C GLU A 64 0.62 0.07 -11.67
N THR A 65 -0.55 -0.30 -12.18
CA THR A 65 -0.77 -1.66 -12.70
C THR A 65 -1.30 -1.72 -14.13
N GLY A 66 -1.72 -0.59 -14.68
CA GLY A 66 -2.37 -0.53 -15.99
C GLY A 66 -3.84 -0.92 -15.98
N MET A 67 -4.38 -1.28 -14.82
CA MET A 67 -5.76 -1.78 -14.73
C MET A 67 -6.76 -0.64 -14.64
N VAL A 68 -7.77 -0.67 -15.52
CA VAL A 68 -8.89 0.26 -15.50
C VAL A 68 -10.10 -0.45 -14.89
N ILE A 69 -10.64 0.11 -13.82
CA ILE A 69 -11.83 -0.45 -13.17
C ILE A 69 -12.90 0.61 -13.02
N ASP A 70 -14.15 0.15 -12.96
CA ASP A 70 -15.26 1.01 -12.57
C ASP A 70 -15.19 1.23 -11.05
N PRO A 71 -15.27 2.49 -10.56
CA PRO A 71 -15.21 2.77 -9.13
C PRO A 71 -16.20 1.95 -8.28
N GLU A 72 -17.36 1.65 -8.82
CA GLU A 72 -18.40 0.89 -8.10
C GLU A 72 -17.93 -0.51 -7.70
N VAL A 73 -16.98 -1.09 -8.42
CA VAL A 73 -16.45 -2.43 -8.15
C VAL A 73 -15.73 -2.49 -6.80
N LEU A 74 -15.17 -1.37 -6.36
CA LEU A 74 -14.42 -1.33 -5.08
C LEU A 74 -15.34 -1.29 -3.86
N GLY A 75 -16.55 -0.75 -3.99
CA GLY A 75 -17.49 -0.64 -2.87
C GLY A 75 -16.95 0.22 -1.72
N GLU A 76 -17.24 -0.19 -0.50
CA GLU A 76 -16.76 0.51 0.69
C GLU A 76 -15.34 0.06 1.06
N PRO A 77 -14.56 0.93 1.70
CA PRO A 77 -13.24 0.53 2.19
C PRO A 77 -13.34 -0.62 3.20
N ILE A 78 -12.37 -1.52 3.16
CA ILE A 78 -12.29 -2.62 4.12
C ILE A 78 -11.52 -2.21 5.38
N LEU A 79 -10.68 -1.17 5.26
CA LEU A 79 -9.80 -0.73 6.34
C LEU A 79 -9.47 0.73 6.14
N VAL A 80 -9.58 1.51 7.24
CA VAL A 80 -9.01 2.85 7.31
C VAL A 80 -8.05 2.83 8.47
N ALA A 81 -6.77 2.92 8.16
CA ALA A 81 -5.69 2.86 9.16
C ALA A 81 -5.07 4.23 9.31
N SER A 82 -4.94 4.70 10.55
CA SER A 82 -4.29 5.98 10.82
C SER A 82 -3.52 5.90 12.13
N GLY A 83 -2.43 6.63 12.19
CA GLY A 83 -1.62 6.64 13.39
C GLY A 83 -0.37 7.48 13.23
N THR A 84 0.44 7.47 14.28
CA THR A 84 1.76 8.09 14.28
C THR A 84 2.80 7.00 14.51
N TRP A 85 3.80 6.97 13.67
CA TRP A 85 4.87 5.97 13.72
C TRP A 85 6.20 6.64 14.04
N LEU A 86 6.93 6.08 14.99
CA LEU A 86 8.27 6.55 15.35
C LEU A 86 9.30 5.79 14.53
N TRP A 87 10.22 6.52 13.89
CA TRP A 87 11.31 5.90 13.15
C TRP A 87 12.37 5.39 14.14
N GLY A 88 13.10 4.36 13.73
CA GLY A 88 14.10 3.75 14.59
C GLY A 88 15.30 4.64 14.93
N ASP A 89 15.42 5.82 14.32
CA ASP A 89 16.51 6.76 14.60
C ASP A 89 16.29 7.61 15.86
N GLY A 90 15.11 7.52 16.47
CA GLY A 90 14.76 8.29 17.68
C GLY A 90 14.48 9.77 17.43
N ILE A 91 14.53 10.22 16.19
CA ILE A 91 14.39 11.64 15.83
C ILE A 91 13.12 11.88 15.01
N HIS A 92 12.88 11.02 14.03
CA HIS A 92 11.79 11.19 13.09
C HIS A 92 10.52 10.45 13.52
N SER A 93 9.40 11.07 13.23
CA SER A 93 8.09 10.41 13.31
C SER A 93 7.26 10.83 12.11
N HIS A 94 6.25 10.04 11.77
CA HIS A 94 5.30 10.45 10.75
C HIS A 94 3.89 10.04 11.11
N THR A 95 2.93 10.80 10.58
CA THR A 95 1.50 10.50 10.69
C THR A 95 1.02 9.98 9.35
N TYR A 96 0.20 8.94 9.38
CA TYR A 96 -0.35 8.34 8.17
C TYR A 96 -1.86 8.17 8.30
N THR A 97 -2.54 8.17 7.17
CA THR A 97 -3.95 7.78 7.03
C THR A 97 -4.09 7.05 5.70
N ASP A 98 -4.38 5.76 5.76
CA ASP A 98 -4.50 4.92 4.57
C ASP A 98 -5.92 4.35 4.49
N THR A 99 -6.59 4.62 3.38
CA THR A 99 -7.92 4.04 3.09
C THR A 99 -7.72 2.92 2.08
N ILE A 100 -8.10 1.70 2.44
CA ILE A 100 -7.83 0.51 1.63
C ILE A 100 -9.14 -0.13 1.19
N TYR A 101 -9.26 -0.34 -0.12
CA TYR A 101 -10.36 -1.05 -0.77
C TYR A 101 -9.90 -2.45 -1.13
N LYS A 102 -10.83 -3.39 -1.28
CA LYS A 102 -10.51 -4.75 -1.70
C LYS A 102 -11.06 -5.01 -3.11
N LEU A 103 -10.25 -5.63 -3.94
CA LEU A 103 -10.64 -6.05 -5.29
C LEU A 103 -10.28 -7.52 -5.48
N GLN A 104 -11.30 -8.35 -5.75
CA GLN A 104 -11.07 -9.74 -6.10
C GLN A 104 -10.87 -9.82 -7.61
N ILE A 105 -9.76 -10.44 -8.05
CA ILE A 105 -9.38 -10.45 -9.45
C ILE A 105 -8.48 -11.67 -9.75
N GLU A 106 -8.50 -12.11 -10.99
CA GLU A 106 -7.57 -13.13 -11.46
C GLU A 106 -6.14 -12.59 -11.45
N THR A 107 -5.17 -13.48 -11.29
CA THR A 107 -3.76 -13.12 -11.36
C THR A 107 -3.45 -12.49 -12.71
N PHE A 108 -2.73 -11.37 -12.68
CA PHE A 108 -2.28 -10.69 -13.90
C PHE A 108 -0.87 -10.16 -13.68
N HIS A 109 -0.21 -9.80 -14.76
CA HIS A 109 1.11 -9.18 -14.70
C HIS A 109 0.94 -7.66 -14.76
N PRO A 110 1.29 -6.93 -13.68
CA PRO A 110 1.11 -5.48 -13.67
C PRO A 110 1.92 -4.78 -14.76
N ASP A 111 1.28 -3.82 -15.44
CA ASP A 111 1.95 -2.91 -16.36
C ASP A 111 2.40 -1.68 -15.60
N THR A 112 3.70 -1.54 -15.40
CA THR A 112 4.30 -0.45 -14.62
C THR A 112 4.74 0.74 -15.46
N SER A 113 4.35 0.79 -16.72
CA SER A 113 4.75 1.88 -17.62
C SER A 113 4.25 3.26 -17.16
N GLY A 114 3.23 3.30 -16.29
CA GLY A 114 2.72 4.53 -15.70
C GLY A 114 3.43 4.98 -14.41
N PHE A 115 4.47 4.28 -13.99
CA PHE A 115 5.20 4.66 -12.77
C PHE A 115 5.83 6.03 -12.93
N THR A 116 5.76 6.83 -11.83
CA THR A 116 6.49 8.08 -11.73
C THR A 116 7.98 7.79 -11.55
N LYS A 117 8.83 8.84 -11.66
CA LYS A 117 10.27 8.69 -11.41
C LYS A 117 10.55 8.23 -9.99
N ASP A 118 9.78 8.73 -9.03
CA ASP A 118 9.95 8.33 -7.63
C ASP A 118 9.59 6.86 -7.44
N GLU A 119 8.53 6.39 -8.07
CA GLU A 119 8.13 4.98 -8.00
C GLU A 119 9.15 4.06 -8.66
N LEU A 120 9.73 4.48 -9.79
CA LEU A 120 10.81 3.71 -10.45
C LEU A 120 12.04 3.59 -9.55
N ARG A 121 12.33 4.60 -8.75
CA ARG A 121 13.44 4.57 -7.80
C ARG A 121 13.14 3.73 -6.57
N ASP A 122 11.92 3.86 -6.02
CA ASP A 122 11.59 3.38 -4.68
C ASP A 122 10.97 1.99 -4.65
N VAL A 123 10.31 1.55 -5.73
CA VAL A 123 9.72 0.22 -5.80
C VAL A 123 10.79 -0.78 -6.20
N LEU A 124 11.11 -1.68 -5.27
CA LEU A 124 12.19 -2.66 -5.43
C LEU A 124 11.74 -3.99 -6.02
N GLU A 125 10.50 -4.38 -5.73
CA GLU A 125 9.96 -5.68 -6.14
C GLU A 125 8.45 -5.60 -6.17
N ILE A 126 7.83 -6.34 -7.09
CA ILE A 126 6.39 -6.51 -7.19
C ILE A 126 6.13 -8.01 -7.12
N ARG A 127 5.22 -8.42 -6.22
CA ARG A 127 4.98 -9.84 -6.01
C ARG A 127 3.53 -10.11 -5.61
N TRP A 128 3.00 -11.21 -6.15
CA TRP A 128 1.81 -11.83 -5.59
C TRP A 128 2.24 -12.73 -4.43
N TRP A 129 1.85 -12.36 -3.22
CA TRP A 129 2.20 -13.10 -2.02
C TRP A 129 1.06 -14.00 -1.57
N LYS A 130 1.34 -15.25 -1.26
CA LYS A 130 0.42 -16.02 -0.43
C LYS A 130 0.36 -15.37 0.93
N ILE A 131 -0.86 -15.18 1.47
CA ILE A 131 -1.05 -14.40 2.68
C ILE A 131 -0.30 -15.03 3.87
N ASP A 132 -0.41 -16.34 4.04
CA ASP A 132 0.27 -17.04 5.11
C ASP A 132 1.80 -16.94 4.99
N ASP A 133 2.34 -17.01 3.77
CA ASP A 133 3.78 -16.84 3.54
C ASP A 133 4.25 -15.43 3.89
N LEU A 134 3.48 -14.41 3.51
CA LEU A 134 3.80 -13.02 3.84
C LEU A 134 3.82 -12.81 5.35
N LEU A 135 2.80 -13.30 6.04
CA LEU A 135 2.69 -13.14 7.49
C LEU A 135 3.78 -13.90 8.24
N ALA A 136 4.25 -15.03 7.70
CA ALA A 136 5.31 -15.83 8.30
C ALA A 136 6.71 -15.36 7.94
N SER A 137 6.86 -14.49 6.95
CA SER A 137 8.16 -14.11 6.37
C SER A 137 9.02 -13.25 7.27
N GLY A 138 8.41 -12.50 8.19
CA GLY A 138 9.10 -11.47 8.94
C GLY A 138 9.27 -10.16 8.17
N GLU A 139 8.80 -10.10 6.93
CA GLU A 139 8.84 -8.88 6.13
C GLU A 139 7.88 -7.82 6.67
N LEU A 140 8.25 -6.55 6.54
CA LEU A 140 7.45 -5.45 7.04
C LEU A 140 6.34 -5.11 6.04
N VAL A 141 5.14 -4.92 6.56
CA VAL A 141 3.95 -4.52 5.78
C VAL A 141 3.49 -3.17 6.31
N ALA A 142 3.13 -2.26 5.42
CA ALA A 142 2.58 -0.96 5.81
C ALA A 142 1.22 -0.72 5.14
N PRO A 143 0.23 -0.17 5.85
CA PRO A 143 0.29 0.08 7.30
C PRO A 143 0.28 -1.25 8.07
N HIS A 144 0.82 -1.26 9.29
CA HIS A 144 0.93 -2.50 10.05
C HIS A 144 -0.43 -3.11 10.39
N GLU A 145 -1.48 -2.30 10.46
CA GLU A 145 -2.85 -2.75 10.68
C GLU A 145 -3.33 -3.70 9.57
N LEU A 146 -2.73 -3.59 8.37
CA LEU A 146 -3.07 -4.48 7.26
C LEU A 146 -2.71 -5.92 7.56
N SER A 147 -1.57 -6.17 8.22
CA SER A 147 -1.18 -7.53 8.62
C SER A 147 -2.24 -8.16 9.52
N SER A 148 -2.72 -7.41 10.52
CA SER A 148 -3.77 -7.88 11.43
C SER A 148 -5.08 -8.13 10.68
N TRP A 149 -5.41 -7.26 9.74
CA TRP A 149 -6.61 -7.43 8.93
C TRP A 149 -6.54 -8.69 8.06
N LEU A 150 -5.40 -8.93 7.41
CA LEU A 150 -5.17 -10.12 6.59
C LEU A 150 -5.32 -11.39 7.42
N GLU A 151 -4.69 -11.41 8.59
CA GLU A 151 -4.77 -12.56 9.49
C GLU A 151 -6.22 -12.85 9.91
N ALA A 152 -6.99 -11.82 10.24
CA ALA A 152 -8.34 -11.96 10.74
C ALA A 152 -9.37 -12.31 9.65
N ASN A 153 -9.15 -11.90 8.40
CA ASN A 153 -10.17 -11.94 7.35
C ASN A 153 -9.87 -12.89 6.19
N LEU A 154 -8.60 -13.14 5.88
CA LEU A 154 -8.24 -13.91 4.70
C LEU A 154 -7.44 -15.17 4.98
N LEU A 155 -6.85 -15.27 6.16
CA LEU A 155 -6.10 -16.46 6.54
C LEU A 155 -7.06 -17.54 7.03
N ASP A 156 -6.99 -18.70 6.42
CA ASP A 156 -7.78 -19.87 6.82
C ASP A 156 -7.08 -20.65 7.93
#